data_7632ec93fe070e97bd60422c894f363f
#
_entry.id   7632ec93fe070e97bd60422c894f363f
#
_cell.length_a   1.000
_cell.length_b   1.000
_cell.length_c   1.000
_cell.angle_alpha   90.00
_cell.angle_beta   90.00
_cell.angle_gamma   90.00
#
_symmetry.space_group_name_H-M   'P 1'
#
loop_
_entity.id
_entity.type
_entity.pdbx_description
1 polymer ?
#
loop_
_entity_poly.entity_id
_entity_poly.type
_entity_poly.pdbx_seq_one_letter_code
_entity_poly.pdbx_strand_id
1 'polypeptide(L)'
;TPKPSSAASDVYKRQKVVRIVTPGTISDEALLNERQDNLLAAIWQSPRGFGYATLDISSGRFRLAEPTDQETMAAELQRTNPAELLYPEDFAAMALIENRRGLRRRPLWEYELDTARQQLNLQFATRDLSGFGVEQAHHALRAAGCLLQYVKDTQRTSLPHIRALTMERQQDGIIMDAATRRNLEITQNLSGGIENTLASVLDKTVTPMGSRMLKRWLHMPLRDARIIN
;
A
#
# COMPACT_ATOMS: atom_id res chain seq x y z
N THR A 1 12.38 -22.52 51.90
CA THR A 1 11.90 -21.88 50.69
C THR A 1 12.26 -22.76 49.50
N PRO A 2 11.29 -23.27 48.71
CA PRO A 2 11.60 -24.07 47.54
C PRO A 2 12.22 -23.19 46.46
N LYS A 3 13.37 -23.65 45.90
CA LYS A 3 13.98 -23.02 44.72
C LYS A 3 13.04 -23.14 43.53
N PRO A 4 12.82 -22.08 42.71
CA PRO A 4 12.04 -22.20 41.51
C PRO A 4 12.70 -23.22 40.56
N SER A 5 11.91 -24.14 40.04
CA SER A 5 12.35 -25.23 39.19
C SER A 5 12.98 -24.67 37.90
N SER A 6 14.13 -25.26 37.51
CA SER A 6 14.89 -24.88 36.30
C SER A 6 14.04 -24.96 34.99
N ALA A 7 12.98 -25.73 34.99
CA ALA A 7 12.05 -25.88 33.88
C ALA A 7 11.30 -24.57 33.54
N ALA A 8 10.97 -23.74 34.54
CA ALA A 8 10.30 -22.45 34.27
C ALA A 8 11.24 -21.44 33.60
N SER A 9 12.55 -21.50 33.89
CA SER A 9 13.56 -20.63 33.26
C SER A 9 13.81 -20.97 31.78
N ASP A 10 13.67 -22.25 31.39
CA ASP A 10 13.91 -22.69 30.01
C ASP A 10 12.73 -22.37 29.06
N VAL A 11 11.51 -22.29 29.59
CA VAL A 11 10.33 -21.86 28.79
C VAL A 11 10.45 -20.40 28.38
N TYR A 12 10.93 -19.52 29.27
CA TYR A 12 11.16 -18.10 28.94
C TYR A 12 12.25 -17.86 27.89
N LYS A 13 13.25 -18.73 27.80
CA LYS A 13 14.37 -18.62 26.84
C LYS A 13 13.98 -19.01 25.40
N ARG A 14 12.83 -19.61 25.17
CA ARG A 14 12.36 -20.07 23.84
C ARG A 14 11.29 -19.19 23.20
N GLN A 15 10.94 -18.07 23.81
CA GLN A 15 10.01 -17.13 23.22
C GLN A 15 10.64 -16.43 22.00
N LYS A 16 10.00 -16.53 20.84
CA LYS A 16 10.39 -15.82 19.62
C LYS A 16 9.25 -14.88 19.20
N VAL A 17 9.61 -13.69 18.74
CA VAL A 17 8.63 -12.81 18.08
C VAL A 17 8.17 -13.51 16.80
N VAL A 18 6.90 -13.87 16.75
CA VAL A 18 6.30 -14.58 15.61
C VAL A 18 5.87 -13.60 14.55
N ARG A 19 5.35 -12.45 14.96
CA ARG A 19 4.80 -11.42 14.06
C ARG A 19 4.75 -10.07 14.78
N ILE A 20 4.95 -8.99 14.04
CA ILE A 20 4.73 -7.62 14.49
C ILE A 20 3.49 -7.09 13.77
N VAL A 21 2.47 -6.69 14.53
CA VAL A 21 1.23 -6.15 13.97
C VAL A 21 1.33 -4.63 13.94
N THR A 22 1.17 -4.05 12.76
CA THR A 22 1.15 -2.60 12.54
C THR A 22 -0.14 -2.22 11.80
N PRO A 23 -0.57 -0.94 11.76
CA PRO A 23 -1.82 -0.55 11.12
C PRO A 23 -1.99 -1.06 9.69
N GLY A 24 -0.93 -1.03 8.88
CA GLY A 24 -0.95 -1.53 7.50
C GLY A 24 -0.77 -3.04 7.36
N THR A 25 -0.35 -3.73 8.43
CA THR A 25 -0.11 -5.19 8.41
C THR A 25 -1.17 -6.00 9.17
N ILE A 26 -2.24 -5.37 9.60
CA ILE A 26 -3.39 -6.06 10.21
C ILE A 26 -4.04 -6.96 9.14
N SER A 27 -4.21 -8.23 9.47
CA SER A 27 -4.94 -9.21 8.66
C SER A 27 -6.08 -9.89 9.44
N ASP A 28 -6.33 -9.46 10.67
CA ASP A 28 -7.41 -9.98 11.50
C ASP A 28 -8.72 -9.28 11.10
N GLU A 29 -9.69 -10.06 10.61
CA GLU A 29 -10.99 -9.57 10.17
C GLU A 29 -11.74 -8.81 11.28
N ALA A 30 -11.55 -9.19 12.55
CA ALA A 30 -12.19 -8.53 13.68
C ALA A 30 -11.71 -7.07 13.89
N LEU A 31 -10.53 -6.71 13.35
CA LEU A 31 -9.92 -5.40 13.50
C LEU A 31 -10.00 -4.55 12.21
N LEU A 32 -10.46 -5.13 11.10
CA LEU A 32 -10.53 -4.49 9.80
C LEU A 32 -11.97 -4.11 9.44
N ASN A 33 -12.14 -2.96 8.78
CA ASN A 33 -13.36 -2.69 8.05
C ASN A 33 -13.33 -3.50 6.75
N GLU A 34 -14.05 -4.62 6.71
CA GLU A 34 -14.05 -5.56 5.58
C GLU A 34 -14.39 -4.89 4.23
N ARG A 35 -15.14 -3.80 4.26
CA ARG A 35 -15.57 -3.06 3.06
C ARG A 35 -14.61 -1.96 2.63
N GLN A 36 -13.44 -1.85 3.27
CA GLN A 36 -12.36 -0.92 2.92
C GLN A 36 -11.06 -1.66 2.69
N ASP A 37 -10.25 -1.18 1.73
CA ASP A 37 -8.90 -1.69 1.56
C ASP A 37 -8.02 -1.23 2.74
N ASN A 38 -7.23 -2.14 3.32
CA ASN A 38 -6.22 -1.81 4.31
C ASN A 38 -4.86 -1.80 3.64
N LEU A 39 -4.45 -0.64 3.14
CA LEU A 39 -3.24 -0.50 2.36
C LEU A 39 -2.05 -0.10 3.20
N LEU A 40 -0.96 -0.82 3.01
CA LEU A 40 0.39 -0.41 3.36
C LEU A 40 1.02 0.24 2.12
N ALA A 41 1.68 1.38 2.28
CA ALA A 41 2.30 2.09 1.17
C ALA A 41 3.74 2.48 1.46
N ALA A 42 4.51 2.70 0.40
CA ALA A 42 5.83 3.34 0.47
C ALA A 42 5.94 4.42 -0.60
N ILE A 43 6.63 5.50 -0.26
CA ILE A 43 6.92 6.62 -1.15
C ILE A 43 8.42 6.81 -1.29
N TRP A 44 8.86 7.10 -2.51
CA TRP A 44 10.22 7.54 -2.85
C TRP A 44 10.15 8.87 -3.57
N GLN A 45 11.12 9.75 -3.36
CA GLN A 45 11.21 11.05 -4.04
C GLN A 45 12.52 11.18 -4.78
N SER A 46 12.45 11.71 -5.99
CA SER A 46 13.60 12.12 -6.78
C SER A 46 13.34 13.51 -7.38
N PRO A 47 14.37 14.18 -7.94
CA PRO A 47 14.17 15.43 -8.69
C PRO A 47 13.26 15.31 -9.92
N ARG A 48 13.01 14.08 -10.38
CA ARG A 48 12.21 13.79 -11.60
C ARG A 48 10.78 13.34 -11.30
N GLY A 49 10.40 13.24 -10.03
CA GLY A 49 9.09 12.77 -9.62
C GLY A 49 9.14 11.79 -8.45
N PHE A 50 8.08 11.04 -8.27
CA PHE A 50 7.90 10.13 -7.16
C PHE A 50 7.81 8.69 -7.62
N GLY A 51 8.24 7.78 -6.73
CA GLY A 51 7.88 6.38 -6.80
C GLY A 51 6.88 6.08 -5.69
N TYR A 52 5.83 5.37 -6.02
CA TYR A 52 4.80 5.01 -5.07
C TYR A 52 4.43 3.54 -5.22
N ALA A 53 4.37 2.84 -4.11
CA ALA A 53 3.98 1.44 -4.06
C ALA A 53 2.92 1.24 -3.00
N THR A 54 1.90 0.44 -3.29
CA THR A 54 0.85 0.05 -2.33
C THR A 54 0.68 -1.46 -2.30
N LEU A 55 0.47 -1.99 -1.13
CA LEU A 55 0.24 -3.42 -0.90
C LEU A 55 -0.95 -3.62 0.03
N ASP A 56 -1.90 -4.40 -0.42
CA ASP A 56 -2.92 -5.02 0.42
C ASP A 56 -2.42 -6.42 0.80
N ILE A 57 -2.00 -6.57 2.05
CA ILE A 57 -1.44 -7.83 2.53
C ILE A 57 -2.47 -8.96 2.49
N SER A 58 -3.74 -8.66 2.71
CA SER A 58 -4.79 -9.68 2.76
C SER A 58 -5.06 -10.32 1.40
N SER A 59 -5.03 -9.52 0.34
CA SER A 59 -5.28 -9.97 -1.04
C SER A 59 -4.02 -10.24 -1.85
N GLY A 60 -2.84 -9.82 -1.38
CA GLY A 60 -1.59 -9.88 -2.11
C GLY A 60 -1.49 -8.88 -3.27
N ARG A 61 -2.41 -7.92 -3.36
CA ARG A 61 -2.46 -6.94 -4.43
C ARG A 61 -1.37 -5.89 -4.25
N PHE A 62 -0.37 -5.91 -5.13
CA PHE A 62 0.80 -5.05 -5.11
C PHE A 62 0.81 -4.14 -6.33
N ARG A 63 0.65 -2.84 -6.12
CA ARG A 63 0.52 -1.83 -7.17
C ARG A 63 1.63 -0.81 -7.10
N LEU A 64 2.06 -0.34 -8.26
CA LEU A 64 3.09 0.65 -8.47
C LEU A 64 2.54 1.84 -9.23
N ALA A 65 3.02 3.04 -8.91
CA ALA A 65 2.76 4.27 -9.65
C ALA A 65 4.00 5.16 -9.65
N GLU A 66 4.16 5.99 -10.69
CA GLU A 66 5.21 7.01 -10.77
C GLU A 66 4.58 8.39 -11.01
N PRO A 67 4.06 9.04 -9.96
CA PRO A 67 3.58 10.42 -10.04
C PRO A 67 4.71 11.37 -10.44
N THR A 68 4.44 12.27 -11.39
CA THR A 68 5.45 13.18 -11.96
C THR A 68 5.71 14.40 -11.09
N ASP A 69 4.75 14.76 -10.25
CA ASP A 69 4.78 15.97 -9.44
C ASP A 69 4.07 15.80 -8.10
N GLN A 70 4.12 16.83 -7.26
CA GLN A 70 3.49 16.79 -5.94
C GLN A 70 1.97 16.74 -5.97
N GLU A 71 1.34 17.35 -6.97
CA GLU A 71 -0.11 17.37 -7.11
C GLU A 71 -0.64 15.97 -7.43
N THR A 72 -0.03 15.30 -8.40
CA THR A 72 -0.38 13.91 -8.74
C THR A 72 -0.07 12.95 -7.60
N MET A 73 1.02 13.18 -6.85
CA MET A 73 1.32 12.38 -5.66
C MET A 73 0.29 12.60 -4.55
N ALA A 74 -0.14 13.85 -4.31
CA ALA A 74 -1.20 14.15 -3.35
C ALA A 74 -2.52 13.47 -3.72
N ALA A 75 -2.87 13.47 -5.02
CA ALA A 75 -4.05 12.78 -5.54
C ALA A 75 -4.00 11.26 -5.31
N GLU A 76 -2.83 10.64 -5.53
CA GLU A 76 -2.61 9.21 -5.26
C GLU A 76 -2.71 8.87 -3.77
N LEU A 77 -2.09 9.68 -2.90
CA LEU A 77 -2.16 9.52 -1.46
C LEU A 77 -3.60 9.66 -0.94
N GLN A 78 -4.40 10.56 -1.52
CA GLN A 78 -5.80 10.72 -1.14
C GLN A 78 -6.66 9.57 -1.67
N ARG A 79 -6.43 9.12 -2.90
CA ARG A 79 -7.14 8.01 -3.52
C ARG A 79 -6.97 6.71 -2.75
N THR A 80 -5.74 6.40 -2.39
CA THR A 80 -5.37 5.14 -1.74
C THR A 80 -5.57 5.17 -0.23
N ASN A 81 -5.45 6.36 0.37
CA ASN A 81 -5.56 6.60 1.81
C ASN A 81 -4.94 5.48 2.67
N PRO A 82 -3.62 5.22 2.54
CA PRO A 82 -3.00 4.09 3.20
C PRO A 82 -3.08 4.20 4.72
N ALA A 83 -3.30 3.05 5.39
CA ALA A 83 -3.31 2.96 6.84
C ALA A 83 -1.90 3.17 7.44
N GLU A 84 -0.87 2.87 6.65
CA GLU A 84 0.52 3.05 7.02
C GLU A 84 1.34 3.45 5.79
N LEU A 85 2.22 4.46 5.95
CA LEU A 85 3.04 4.99 4.87
C LEU A 85 4.51 5.02 5.27
N LEU A 86 5.32 4.28 4.52
CA LEU A 86 6.77 4.28 4.65
C LEU A 86 7.38 5.42 3.82
N TYR A 87 8.34 6.14 4.37
CA TYR A 87 9.03 7.23 3.68
C TYR A 87 10.52 7.26 4.03
N PRO A 88 11.40 7.68 3.11
CA PRO A 88 12.84 7.71 3.35
C PRO A 88 13.22 8.83 4.34
N GLU A 89 14.33 8.65 5.03
CA GLU A 89 14.79 9.58 6.07
C GLU A 89 15.15 10.99 5.54
N ASP A 90 15.44 11.12 4.26
CA ASP A 90 15.74 12.37 3.55
C ASP A 90 14.54 12.93 2.75
N PHE A 91 13.33 12.45 3.02
CA PHE A 91 12.13 12.88 2.28
C PHE A 91 11.89 14.38 2.41
N ALA A 92 12.01 15.11 1.31
CA ALA A 92 11.96 16.57 1.31
C ALA A 92 10.52 17.13 1.26
N ALA A 93 9.58 16.41 0.65
CA ALA A 93 8.19 16.86 0.46
C ALA A 93 7.29 16.54 1.67
N MET A 94 7.76 16.81 2.88
CA MET A 94 7.04 16.47 4.12
C MET A 94 5.62 17.03 4.20
N ALA A 95 5.36 18.20 3.61
CA ALA A 95 4.02 18.81 3.56
C ALA A 95 2.95 17.90 2.93
N LEU A 96 3.35 16.95 2.06
CA LEU A 96 2.43 15.98 1.47
C LEU A 96 1.92 14.93 2.47
N ILE A 97 2.70 14.64 3.50
CA ILE A 97 2.46 13.49 4.38
C ILE A 97 2.33 13.83 5.86
N GLU A 98 2.84 14.96 6.33
CA GLU A 98 2.96 15.31 7.77
C GLU A 98 1.66 15.20 8.57
N ASN A 99 0.50 15.45 7.94
CA ASN A 99 -0.81 15.38 8.58
C ASN A 99 -1.43 13.97 8.55
N ARG A 100 -0.71 12.96 8.04
CA ARG A 100 -1.20 11.59 7.94
C ARG A 100 -0.86 10.79 9.20
N ARG A 101 -1.73 9.86 9.54
CA ARG A 101 -1.45 8.85 10.57
C ARG A 101 -0.65 7.70 9.97
N GLY A 102 0.02 6.92 10.83
CA GLY A 102 0.72 5.72 10.40
C GLY A 102 2.01 5.96 9.61
N LEU A 103 2.64 7.12 9.76
CA LEU A 103 3.92 7.42 9.13
C LEU A 103 5.06 6.58 9.73
N ARG A 104 5.91 6.00 8.88
CA ARG A 104 7.10 5.23 9.27
C ARG A 104 8.30 5.68 8.46
N ARG A 105 9.25 6.30 9.15
CA ARG A 105 10.54 6.66 8.58
C ARG A 105 11.41 5.43 8.36
N ARG A 106 12.02 5.33 7.16
CA ARG A 106 12.89 4.19 6.80
C ARG A 106 14.24 4.70 6.30
N PRO A 107 15.33 3.96 6.58
CA PRO A 107 16.66 4.32 6.12
C PRO A 107 16.78 4.22 4.61
N LEU A 108 17.65 5.04 4.02
CA LEU A 108 17.84 5.15 2.56
C LEU A 108 18.25 3.84 1.89
N TRP A 109 19.01 2.99 2.57
CA TRP A 109 19.48 1.72 2.00
C TRP A 109 18.32 0.74 1.67
N GLU A 110 17.16 0.87 2.30
CA GLU A 110 15.98 0.08 1.96
C GLU A 110 15.35 0.47 0.62
N TYR A 111 15.72 1.63 0.09
CA TYR A 111 15.27 2.13 -1.22
C TYR A 111 16.30 1.92 -2.33
N GLU A 112 17.33 1.10 -2.10
CA GLU A 112 18.32 0.77 -3.12
C GLU A 112 17.69 -0.03 -4.26
N LEU A 113 17.90 0.43 -5.53
CA LEU A 113 17.21 -0.12 -6.70
C LEU A 113 17.61 -1.57 -6.98
N ASP A 114 18.90 -1.87 -6.93
CA ASP A 114 19.39 -3.20 -7.25
C ASP A 114 18.95 -4.22 -6.20
N THR A 115 18.98 -3.83 -4.93
CA THR A 115 18.46 -4.63 -3.82
C THR A 115 16.95 -4.85 -3.98
N ALA A 116 16.20 -3.82 -4.33
CA ALA A 116 14.77 -3.90 -4.57
C ALA A 116 14.44 -4.89 -5.70
N ARG A 117 15.13 -4.78 -6.84
CA ARG A 117 14.97 -5.72 -7.97
C ARG A 117 15.27 -7.15 -7.59
N GLN A 118 16.37 -7.37 -6.88
CA GLN A 118 16.73 -8.71 -6.41
C GLN A 118 15.69 -9.31 -5.48
N GLN A 119 15.20 -8.54 -4.53
CA GLN A 119 14.17 -8.98 -3.58
C GLN A 119 12.83 -9.28 -4.26
N LEU A 120 12.42 -8.45 -5.23
CA LEU A 120 11.20 -8.65 -6.01
C LEU A 120 11.31 -9.89 -6.91
N ASN A 121 12.44 -10.08 -7.60
CA ASN A 121 12.70 -11.28 -8.38
C ASN A 121 12.64 -12.57 -7.54
N LEU A 122 13.23 -12.54 -6.36
CA LEU A 122 13.14 -13.65 -5.41
C LEU A 122 11.71 -13.90 -4.93
N GLN A 123 10.94 -12.83 -4.66
CA GLN A 123 9.55 -12.94 -4.21
C GLN A 123 8.66 -13.59 -5.26
N PHE A 124 8.84 -13.21 -6.53
CA PHE A 124 8.01 -13.68 -7.63
C PHE A 124 8.58 -14.92 -8.34
N ALA A 125 9.75 -15.40 -7.90
CA ALA A 125 10.47 -16.50 -8.54
C ALA A 125 10.72 -16.24 -10.04
N THR A 126 11.08 -14.99 -10.38
CA THR A 126 11.36 -14.56 -11.76
C THR A 126 12.83 -14.20 -11.94
N ARG A 127 13.31 -14.25 -13.18
CA ARG A 127 14.66 -13.82 -13.53
C ARG A 127 14.79 -12.30 -13.59
N ASP A 128 13.73 -11.64 -14.05
CA ASP A 128 13.61 -10.20 -14.19
C ASP A 128 12.15 -9.76 -14.01
N LEU A 129 11.91 -8.47 -14.08
CA LEU A 129 10.59 -7.88 -13.89
C LEU A 129 9.90 -7.47 -15.20
N SER A 130 10.45 -7.85 -16.36
CA SER A 130 9.92 -7.51 -17.70
C SER A 130 8.51 -8.03 -17.91
N GLY A 131 8.23 -9.25 -17.43
CA GLY A 131 6.92 -9.88 -17.51
C GLY A 131 5.80 -9.11 -16.80
N PHE A 132 6.14 -8.24 -15.84
CA PHE A 132 5.19 -7.34 -15.16
C PHE A 132 5.09 -5.95 -15.82
N GLY A 133 5.95 -5.66 -16.82
CA GLY A 133 5.99 -4.36 -17.49
C GLY A 133 6.45 -3.19 -16.61
N VAL A 134 7.20 -3.48 -15.54
CA VAL A 134 7.64 -2.49 -14.52
C VAL A 134 9.15 -2.26 -14.51
N GLU A 135 9.90 -2.84 -15.43
CA GLU A 135 11.37 -2.85 -15.40
C GLU A 135 11.98 -1.45 -15.44
N GLN A 136 11.33 -0.51 -16.13
CA GLN A 136 11.75 0.88 -16.24
C GLN A 136 11.19 1.79 -15.13
N ALA A 137 10.32 1.29 -14.28
CA ALA A 137 9.70 2.05 -13.19
C ALA A 137 10.63 2.16 -11.97
N HIS A 138 11.79 2.79 -12.18
CA HIS A 138 12.89 2.78 -11.20
C HIS A 138 12.51 3.42 -9.87
N HIS A 139 11.72 4.48 -9.88
CA HIS A 139 11.27 5.15 -8.65
C HIS A 139 10.27 4.29 -7.88
N ALA A 140 9.31 3.71 -8.60
CA ALA A 140 8.30 2.85 -8.00
C ALA A 140 8.91 1.52 -7.48
N LEU A 141 9.91 0.98 -8.18
CA LEU A 141 10.63 -0.22 -7.73
C LEU A 141 11.39 0.00 -6.42
N ARG A 142 12.00 1.18 -6.22
CA ARG A 142 12.63 1.55 -4.94
C ARG A 142 11.61 1.52 -3.80
N ALA A 143 10.46 2.14 -3.99
CA ALA A 143 9.36 2.10 -3.02
C ALA A 143 8.85 0.68 -2.78
N ALA A 144 8.70 -0.13 -3.83
CA ALA A 144 8.27 -1.51 -3.73
C ALA A 144 9.25 -2.40 -2.96
N GLY A 145 10.56 -2.20 -3.14
CA GLY A 145 11.59 -2.91 -2.40
C GLY A 145 11.52 -2.64 -0.90
N CYS A 146 11.46 -1.37 -0.51
CA CYS A 146 11.27 -0.97 0.88
C CYS A 146 10.00 -1.58 1.48
N LEU A 147 8.89 -1.51 0.74
CA LEU A 147 7.60 -2.04 1.17
C LEU A 147 7.66 -3.56 1.40
N LEU A 148 8.23 -4.30 0.47
CA LEU A 148 8.38 -5.76 0.56
C LEU A 148 9.29 -6.16 1.73
N GLN A 149 10.41 -5.44 1.92
CA GLN A 149 11.32 -5.67 3.05
C GLN A 149 10.60 -5.46 4.38
N TYR A 150 9.88 -4.36 4.52
CA TYR A 150 9.12 -4.05 5.73
C TYR A 150 8.08 -5.12 6.06
N VAL A 151 7.37 -5.63 5.05
CA VAL A 151 6.38 -6.69 5.26
C VAL A 151 7.05 -8.00 5.68
N LYS A 152 8.18 -8.37 5.06
CA LYS A 152 8.95 -9.56 5.47
C LYS A 152 9.43 -9.46 6.91
N ASP A 153 9.93 -8.30 7.32
CA ASP A 153 10.44 -8.07 8.67
C ASP A 153 9.33 -8.11 9.72
N THR A 154 8.14 -7.61 9.40
CA THR A 154 7.00 -7.56 10.31
C THR A 154 6.24 -8.87 10.38
N GLN A 155 5.99 -9.51 9.24
CA GLN A 155 5.22 -10.76 9.19
C GLN A 155 6.04 -12.00 9.54
N ARG A 156 7.36 -11.98 9.28
CA ARG A 156 8.31 -13.08 9.56
C ARG A 156 7.88 -14.44 9.01
N THR A 157 7.06 -14.42 7.97
CA THR A 157 6.56 -15.61 7.25
C THR A 157 6.76 -15.44 5.75
N SER A 158 6.72 -16.54 5.02
CA SER A 158 6.62 -16.47 3.56
C SER A 158 5.29 -15.84 3.15
N LEU A 159 5.28 -15.08 2.05
CA LEU A 159 4.14 -14.35 1.52
C LEU A 159 3.74 -14.89 0.13
N PRO A 160 3.36 -16.18 0.03
CA PRO A 160 3.16 -16.86 -1.25
C PRO A 160 1.97 -16.33 -2.05
N HIS A 161 1.08 -15.58 -1.41
CA HIS A 161 -0.08 -14.96 -2.04
C HIS A 161 0.27 -13.65 -2.76
N ILE A 162 1.42 -13.03 -2.46
CA ILE A 162 1.93 -11.88 -3.21
C ILE A 162 2.68 -12.40 -4.44
N ARG A 163 2.00 -12.42 -5.60
CA ARG A 163 2.48 -13.13 -6.80
C ARG A 163 2.78 -12.23 -7.98
N ALA A 164 2.37 -10.96 -7.95
CA ALA A 164 2.51 -10.06 -9.08
C ALA A 164 2.63 -8.60 -8.65
N LEU A 165 3.25 -7.82 -9.52
CA LEU A 165 3.23 -6.36 -9.51
C LEU A 165 2.33 -5.85 -10.64
N THR A 166 1.62 -4.77 -10.41
CA THR A 166 0.82 -4.11 -11.43
C THR A 166 1.18 -2.63 -11.47
N MET A 167 1.60 -2.14 -12.64
CA MET A 167 1.81 -0.72 -12.86
C MET A 167 0.48 -0.03 -13.10
N GLU A 168 0.12 0.95 -12.28
CA GLU A 168 -1.00 1.83 -12.52
C GLU A 168 -0.54 3.01 -13.38
N ARG A 169 -1.10 3.11 -14.57
CA ARG A 169 -0.83 4.23 -15.47
C ARG A 169 -1.96 5.24 -15.34
N GLN A 170 -1.62 6.50 -15.14
CA GLN A 170 -2.60 7.58 -15.05
C GLN A 170 -3.47 7.70 -16.32
N GLN A 171 -2.95 7.23 -17.46
CA GLN A 171 -3.64 7.28 -18.74
C GLN A 171 -4.86 6.33 -18.84
N ASP A 172 -4.92 5.32 -17.98
CA ASP A 172 -5.96 4.27 -18.04
C ASP A 172 -7.28 4.73 -17.40
N GLY A 173 -7.25 5.79 -16.60
CA GLY A 173 -8.42 6.32 -15.90
C GLY A 173 -8.63 7.81 -16.08
N ILE A 174 -9.77 8.29 -15.60
CA ILE A 174 -10.05 9.73 -15.48
C ILE A 174 -9.20 10.26 -14.32
N ILE A 175 -8.38 11.26 -14.62
CA ILE A 175 -7.55 11.94 -13.63
C ILE A 175 -8.44 12.87 -12.81
N MET A 176 -8.46 12.67 -11.50
CA MET A 176 -9.14 13.54 -10.54
C MET A 176 -8.09 14.01 -9.53
N ASP A 177 -7.95 15.33 -9.39
CA ASP A 177 -7.11 15.89 -8.34
C ASP A 177 -7.69 15.66 -6.94
N ALA A 178 -6.92 16.01 -5.93
CA ALA A 178 -7.31 15.80 -4.53
C ALA A 178 -8.55 16.65 -4.16
N ALA A 179 -8.64 17.88 -4.64
CA ALA A 179 -9.76 18.78 -4.37
C ALA A 179 -11.05 18.29 -5.03
N THR A 180 -10.98 17.93 -6.32
CA THR A 180 -12.11 17.35 -7.06
C THR A 180 -12.64 16.09 -6.39
N ARG A 181 -11.75 15.17 -6.02
CA ARG A 181 -12.11 13.92 -5.36
C ARG A 181 -12.83 14.16 -4.04
N ARG A 182 -12.33 15.11 -3.24
CA ARG A 182 -12.94 15.49 -1.96
C ARG A 182 -14.31 16.14 -2.15
N ASN A 183 -14.44 17.06 -3.12
CA ASN A 183 -15.68 17.78 -3.38
C ASN A 183 -16.78 16.91 -3.98
N LEU A 184 -16.41 15.85 -4.71
CA LEU A 184 -17.36 14.86 -5.25
C LEU A 184 -17.86 13.87 -4.20
N GLU A 185 -17.29 13.87 -2.98
CA GLU A 185 -17.69 12.99 -1.88
C GLU A 185 -17.87 11.52 -2.32
N ILE A 186 -16.90 11.00 -3.08
CA ILE A 186 -17.03 9.69 -3.73
C ILE A 186 -17.18 8.57 -2.70
N THR A 187 -16.29 8.51 -1.70
CA THR A 187 -16.30 7.48 -0.66
C THR A 187 -16.25 8.04 0.75
N GLN A 188 -15.99 9.33 0.88
CA GLN A 188 -15.92 10.04 2.14
C GLN A 188 -16.54 11.43 1.97
N ASN A 189 -17.42 11.82 2.87
CA ASN A 189 -18.04 13.15 2.88
C ASN A 189 -17.08 14.21 3.46
N LEU A 190 -17.43 15.48 3.33
CA LEU A 190 -16.61 16.61 3.81
C LEU A 190 -16.35 16.58 5.32
N SER A 191 -17.25 15.94 6.09
CA SER A 191 -17.12 15.76 7.53
C SER A 191 -16.26 14.54 7.92
N GLY A 192 -15.76 13.77 6.94
CA GLY A 192 -14.94 12.57 7.16
C GLY A 192 -15.72 11.27 7.34
N GLY A 193 -17.06 11.31 7.29
CA GLY A 193 -17.93 10.12 7.34
C GLY A 193 -18.10 9.45 5.98
N ILE A 194 -18.81 8.33 5.96
CA ILE A 194 -19.12 7.54 4.75
C ILE A 194 -20.58 7.72 4.29
N GLU A 195 -21.41 8.33 5.10
CA GLU A 195 -22.82 8.54 4.84
C GLU A 195 -23.02 9.59 3.75
N ASN A 196 -24.06 9.41 2.93
CA ASN A 196 -24.43 10.32 1.84
C ASN A 196 -23.34 10.51 0.77
N THR A 197 -22.41 9.57 0.65
CA THR A 197 -21.41 9.55 -0.41
C THR A 197 -21.93 8.85 -1.66
N LEU A 198 -21.30 9.08 -2.82
CA LEU A 198 -21.64 8.37 -4.05
C LEU A 198 -21.55 6.85 -3.85
N ALA A 199 -20.50 6.37 -3.18
CA ALA A 199 -20.34 4.96 -2.87
C ALA A 199 -21.46 4.44 -1.97
N SER A 200 -21.93 5.20 -0.98
CA SER A 200 -23.00 4.76 -0.07
C SER A 200 -24.34 4.55 -0.79
N VAL A 201 -24.59 5.31 -1.85
CA VAL A 201 -25.80 5.19 -2.68
C VAL A 201 -25.71 4.00 -3.64
N LEU A 202 -24.55 3.82 -4.27
CA LEU A 202 -24.32 2.81 -5.32
C LEU A 202 -23.97 1.42 -4.77
N ASP A 203 -23.38 1.33 -3.56
CA ASP A 203 -22.91 0.06 -3.00
C ASP A 203 -24.09 -0.80 -2.53
N LYS A 204 -24.61 -1.61 -3.43
CA LYS A 204 -25.58 -2.67 -3.16
C LYS A 204 -24.92 -4.06 -3.18
N THR A 205 -23.60 -4.12 -3.10
CA THR A 205 -22.88 -5.39 -3.16
C THR A 205 -23.12 -6.22 -1.90
N VAL A 206 -23.25 -7.52 -2.09
CA VAL A 206 -23.47 -8.47 -0.98
C VAL A 206 -22.17 -8.76 -0.24
N THR A 207 -21.03 -8.82 -0.97
CA THR A 207 -19.75 -9.22 -0.40
C THR A 207 -18.82 -8.03 -0.11
N PRO A 208 -18.00 -8.09 0.94
CA PRO A 208 -16.98 -7.10 1.21
C PRO A 208 -16.01 -6.87 0.03
N MET A 209 -15.67 -7.95 -0.67
CA MET A 209 -14.80 -7.88 -1.85
C MET A 209 -15.44 -7.09 -3.00
N GLY A 210 -16.74 -7.28 -3.24
CA GLY A 210 -17.51 -6.50 -4.22
C GLY A 210 -17.54 -5.01 -3.86
N SER A 211 -17.78 -4.69 -2.59
CA SER A 211 -17.77 -3.30 -2.09
C SER A 211 -16.40 -2.64 -2.31
N ARG A 212 -15.31 -3.31 -1.96
CA ARG A 212 -13.94 -2.79 -2.22
C ARG A 212 -13.67 -2.59 -3.72
N MET A 213 -14.14 -3.53 -4.56
CA MET A 213 -13.97 -3.42 -6.02
C MET A 213 -14.75 -2.23 -6.59
N LEU A 214 -16.02 -2.04 -6.19
CA LEU A 214 -16.84 -0.90 -6.60
C LEU A 214 -16.18 0.43 -6.24
N LYS A 215 -15.72 0.56 -4.99
CA LYS A 215 -15.03 1.78 -4.54
C LYS A 215 -13.77 2.08 -5.36
N ARG A 216 -13.00 1.05 -5.73
CA ARG A 216 -11.83 1.22 -6.62
C ARG A 216 -12.23 1.74 -8.00
N TRP A 217 -13.29 1.20 -8.58
CA TRP A 217 -13.80 1.68 -9.87
C TRP A 217 -14.28 3.13 -9.81
N LEU A 218 -14.97 3.51 -8.73
CA LEU A 218 -15.40 4.90 -8.52
C LEU A 218 -14.21 5.86 -8.36
N HIS A 219 -13.12 5.41 -7.76
CA HIS A 219 -11.92 6.21 -7.61
C HIS A 219 -11.05 6.31 -8.86
N MET A 220 -11.19 5.39 -9.81
CA MET A 220 -10.43 5.36 -11.05
C MET A 220 -11.33 4.89 -12.21
N PRO A 221 -12.32 5.72 -12.60
CA PRO A 221 -13.21 5.39 -13.71
C PRO A 221 -12.42 5.27 -15.02
N LEU A 222 -12.77 4.30 -15.85
CA LEU A 222 -12.12 4.10 -17.13
C LEU A 222 -12.36 5.30 -18.07
N ARG A 223 -11.32 5.63 -18.85
CA ARG A 223 -11.36 6.73 -19.81
C ARG A 223 -11.67 6.29 -21.25
N ASP A 224 -11.31 5.05 -21.60
CA ASP A 224 -11.49 4.56 -22.97
C ASP A 224 -12.94 4.11 -23.20
N ALA A 225 -13.67 4.90 -24.02
CA ALA A 225 -15.05 4.60 -24.38
C ALA A 225 -15.25 3.24 -25.06
N ARG A 226 -14.18 2.68 -25.70
CA ARG A 226 -14.25 1.35 -26.34
C ARG A 226 -14.24 0.21 -25.34
N ILE A 227 -13.76 0.46 -24.11
CA ILE A 227 -13.74 -0.54 -23.03
C ILE A 227 -15.05 -0.44 -22.23
N ILE A 228 -15.71 0.73 -22.25
CA ILE A 228 -16.94 0.99 -21.49
C ILE A 228 -18.19 0.46 -22.24
N ASN A 229 -18.16 0.42 -23.57
CA ASN A 229 -19.21 -0.11 -24.43
C ASN A 229 -18.99 -1.60 -24.71
#